data_5ecf721070500a69af04278cd5a7e1b5
#
_entry.id   5ecf721070500a69af04278cd5a7e1b5
#
_cell.length_a   1.000
_cell.length_b   1.000
_cell.length_c   1.000
_cell.angle_alpha   90.00
_cell.angle_beta   90.00
_cell.angle_gamma   90.00
#
_symmetry.space_group_name_H-M   'P 1'
#
loop_
_entity.id
_entity.type
_entity.pdbx_description
1 polymer ?
#
loop_
_entity_poly.entity_id
_entity_poly.type
_entity_poly.pdbx_seq_one_letter_code
_entity_poly.pdbx_strand_id
1 'polypeptide(L)'
;MSLRFDAVNHVSHDRSNNPEVHSQKITAIFGESVFNVKTAREYLSDEAYKSLVNSIKGSKKIERNVAGQIATGIRAWAEAKGVTHFTHWFQPLTGTTAEKHDSFFTLKSDGTAIEEFDGAALIQQEPDASSFPNGGLRATFEARGYTAWDPSSPPFIIEIGNGKTLCIPTIFISYTGESLDYKAPLMKATEALNKAAVTVCNLFDKNVTKVTPTLGWEQEYFVIDEALVN
;
A
#
# COMPACT_ATOMS: atom_id res chain seq x y z
N MET A 1 -9.95 35.84 -25.57
CA MET A 1 -9.47 34.45 -25.63
C MET A 1 -9.82 33.78 -24.29
N SER A 2 -10.23 32.53 -24.26
CA SER A 2 -10.62 31.92 -22.97
C SER A 2 -9.36 31.57 -22.21
N LEU A 3 -9.35 31.79 -20.87
CA LEU A 3 -8.25 31.44 -19.95
C LEU A 3 -7.69 30.03 -20.17
N ARG A 4 -8.56 29.12 -20.65
CA ARG A 4 -8.18 27.75 -21.00
C ARG A 4 -7.22 27.68 -22.20
N PHE A 5 -7.44 28.49 -23.25
CA PHE A 5 -6.55 28.54 -24.41
C PHE A 5 -5.24 29.26 -24.08
N ASP A 6 -5.29 30.26 -23.19
CA ASP A 6 -4.09 30.95 -22.75
C ASP A 6 -3.21 30.02 -21.90
N ALA A 7 -3.82 29.19 -21.02
CA ALA A 7 -3.10 28.15 -20.27
C ALA A 7 -2.44 27.11 -21.18
N VAL A 8 -3.17 26.61 -22.20
CA VAL A 8 -2.63 25.64 -23.16
C VAL A 8 -1.48 26.26 -23.97
N ASN A 9 -1.61 27.51 -24.40
CA ASN A 9 -0.54 28.20 -25.12
C ASN A 9 0.68 28.45 -24.22
N HIS A 10 0.48 28.76 -22.95
CA HIS A 10 1.57 28.95 -21.99
C HIS A 10 2.37 27.66 -21.81
N VAL A 11 1.68 26.54 -21.55
CA VAL A 11 2.30 25.22 -21.42
C VAL A 11 3.01 24.78 -22.72
N SER A 12 2.43 25.08 -23.90
CA SER A 12 3.03 24.71 -25.18
C SER A 12 4.31 25.51 -25.51
N HIS A 13 4.49 26.68 -24.89
CA HIS A 13 5.68 27.54 -25.11
C HIS A 13 6.77 27.36 -24.07
N ASP A 14 6.42 26.83 -22.88
CA ASP A 14 7.35 26.65 -21.76
C ASP A 14 8.02 25.26 -21.76
N ARG A 15 8.34 24.76 -22.96
CA ARG A 15 9.00 23.46 -23.17
C ARG A 15 10.51 23.47 -22.90
N SER A 16 11.02 24.43 -22.15
CA SER A 16 12.45 24.58 -21.90
C SER A 16 13.06 23.52 -20.97
N ASN A 17 12.23 22.73 -20.28
CA ASN A 17 12.69 21.63 -19.46
C ASN A 17 12.41 20.31 -20.18
N ASN A 18 13.32 19.88 -21.06
CA ASN A 18 13.39 18.49 -21.45
C ASN A 18 13.80 17.70 -20.20
N PRO A 19 12.91 16.90 -19.59
CA PRO A 19 13.34 16.02 -18.52
C PRO A 19 14.41 15.09 -19.07
N GLU A 20 15.50 14.89 -18.32
CA GLU A 20 16.53 13.92 -18.69
C GLU A 20 15.84 12.56 -18.83
N VAL A 21 15.81 12.03 -20.05
CA VAL A 21 15.31 10.68 -20.28
C VAL A 21 16.25 9.71 -19.57
N HIS A 22 15.83 9.21 -18.43
CA HIS A 22 16.58 8.20 -17.72
C HIS A 22 16.64 6.92 -18.54
N SER A 23 17.78 6.68 -19.19
CA SER A 23 18.04 5.48 -20.00
C SER A 23 18.22 4.20 -19.17
N GLN A 24 17.67 4.14 -17.96
CA GLN A 24 17.77 2.96 -17.11
C GLN A 24 16.91 1.83 -17.66
N LYS A 25 17.47 0.63 -17.62
CA LYS A 25 16.69 -0.57 -17.98
C LYS A 25 15.50 -0.71 -17.03
N ILE A 26 14.31 -0.96 -17.55
CA ILE A 26 13.08 -1.18 -16.76
C ILE A 26 13.31 -2.24 -15.67
N THR A 27 14.07 -3.30 -15.97
CA THR A 27 14.41 -4.34 -15.00
C THR A 27 15.28 -3.87 -13.82
N ALA A 28 15.93 -2.72 -13.93
CA ALA A 28 16.74 -2.15 -12.86
C ALA A 28 15.89 -1.30 -11.89
N ILE A 29 14.86 -0.64 -12.43
CA ILE A 29 13.97 0.22 -11.64
C ILE A 29 12.69 -0.48 -11.17
N PHE A 30 12.30 -1.59 -11.81
CA PHE A 30 11.07 -2.30 -11.49
C PHE A 30 11.07 -2.79 -10.04
N GLY A 31 10.11 -2.28 -9.25
CA GLY A 31 9.92 -2.67 -7.87
C GLY A 31 10.91 -2.04 -6.87
N GLU A 32 11.70 -1.04 -7.27
CA GLU A 32 12.64 -0.38 -6.35
C GLU A 32 11.96 0.38 -5.21
N SER A 33 10.73 0.86 -5.46
CA SER A 33 9.88 1.53 -4.47
C SER A 33 8.90 0.58 -3.78
N VAL A 34 9.13 -0.73 -3.83
CA VAL A 34 8.27 -1.77 -3.24
C VAL A 34 9.04 -2.60 -2.23
N PHE A 35 8.49 -2.76 -1.03
CA PHE A 35 9.01 -3.66 -0.01
C PHE A 35 8.65 -5.11 -0.33
N ASN A 36 9.20 -5.63 -1.41
CA ASN A 36 8.97 -6.98 -1.86
C ASN A 36 9.76 -8.02 -1.03
N VAL A 37 9.56 -9.31 -1.31
CA VAL A 37 10.22 -10.40 -0.57
C VAL A 37 11.75 -10.32 -0.64
N LYS A 38 12.33 -9.84 -1.76
CA LYS A 38 13.78 -9.64 -1.89
C LYS A 38 14.26 -8.53 -0.97
N THR A 39 13.61 -7.37 -0.99
CA THR A 39 13.90 -6.24 -0.10
C THR A 39 13.71 -6.63 1.37
N ALA A 40 12.62 -7.34 1.68
CA ALA A 40 12.36 -7.82 3.04
C ALA A 40 13.50 -8.70 3.58
N ARG A 41 14.16 -9.48 2.74
CA ARG A 41 15.30 -10.31 3.13
C ARG A 41 16.52 -9.50 3.59
N GLU A 42 16.66 -8.28 3.09
CA GLU A 42 17.78 -7.39 3.41
C GLU A 42 17.56 -6.63 4.72
N TYR A 43 16.30 -6.34 5.07
CA TYR A 43 15.95 -5.48 6.20
C TYR A 43 15.34 -6.22 7.41
N LEU A 44 14.96 -7.48 7.26
CA LEU A 44 14.33 -8.25 8.32
C LEU A 44 15.27 -9.31 8.92
N SER A 45 15.08 -9.59 10.21
CA SER A 45 15.66 -10.78 10.84
C SER A 45 15.13 -12.06 10.18
N ASP A 46 15.84 -13.16 10.33
CA ASP A 46 15.42 -14.47 9.80
C ASP A 46 14.02 -14.89 10.29
N GLU A 47 13.69 -14.60 11.54
CA GLU A 47 12.40 -14.89 12.15
C GLU A 47 11.30 -14.04 11.50
N ALA A 48 11.48 -12.73 11.45
CA ALA A 48 10.53 -11.79 10.87
C ALA A 48 10.30 -12.07 9.38
N TYR A 49 11.37 -12.34 8.63
CA TYR A 49 11.28 -12.70 7.22
C TYR A 49 10.49 -13.98 6.99
N LYS A 50 10.78 -15.06 7.75
CA LYS A 50 10.03 -16.33 7.64
C LYS A 50 8.56 -16.14 7.99
N SER A 51 8.27 -15.37 9.03
CA SER A 51 6.90 -15.07 9.45
C SER A 51 6.14 -14.33 8.35
N LEU A 52 6.75 -13.28 7.77
CA LEU A 52 6.17 -12.51 6.66
C LEU A 52 5.89 -13.41 5.45
N VAL A 53 6.87 -14.19 5.01
CA VAL A 53 6.71 -15.09 3.85
C VAL A 53 5.62 -16.14 4.09
N ASN A 54 5.54 -16.69 5.30
CA ASN A 54 4.49 -17.66 5.64
C ASN A 54 3.10 -16.99 5.65
N SER A 55 3.00 -15.74 6.10
CA SER A 55 1.75 -15.00 6.06
C SER A 55 1.32 -14.68 4.62
N ILE A 56 2.25 -14.25 3.76
CA ILE A 56 1.99 -14.04 2.33
C ILE A 56 1.45 -15.32 1.66
N LYS A 57 2.00 -16.48 2.04
CA LYS A 57 1.51 -17.78 1.55
C LYS A 57 0.18 -18.21 2.15
N GLY A 58 -0.38 -17.44 3.09
CA GLY A 58 -1.61 -17.77 3.79
C GLY A 58 -1.48 -18.91 4.82
N SER A 59 -0.25 -19.24 5.24
CA SER A 59 0.00 -20.40 6.09
C SER A 59 -0.16 -20.09 7.58
N LYS A 60 0.16 -18.86 8.01
CA LYS A 60 0.11 -18.42 9.42
C LYS A 60 -0.15 -16.93 9.55
N LYS A 61 -0.80 -16.53 10.64
CA LYS A 61 -0.91 -15.12 11.05
C LYS A 61 0.43 -14.64 11.61
N ILE A 62 0.72 -13.36 11.45
CA ILE A 62 1.87 -12.70 12.06
C ILE A 62 1.56 -12.46 13.55
N GLU A 63 2.48 -12.86 14.41
CA GLU A 63 2.38 -12.58 15.86
C GLU A 63 2.76 -11.12 16.14
N ARG A 64 2.21 -10.55 17.21
CA ARG A 64 2.40 -9.12 17.54
C ARG A 64 3.88 -8.72 17.76
N ASN A 65 4.66 -9.56 18.43
CA ASN A 65 6.09 -9.34 18.65
C ASN A 65 6.87 -9.32 17.33
N VAL A 66 6.52 -10.22 16.41
CA VAL A 66 7.14 -10.29 15.07
C VAL A 66 6.70 -9.11 14.21
N ALA A 67 5.46 -8.63 14.36
CA ALA A 67 4.99 -7.44 13.66
C ALA A 67 5.82 -6.19 14.00
N GLY A 68 6.27 -6.04 15.24
CA GLY A 68 7.19 -4.97 15.64
C GLY A 68 8.54 -5.04 14.92
N GLN A 69 9.11 -6.24 14.77
CA GLN A 69 10.34 -6.44 14.00
C GLN A 69 10.15 -6.11 12.51
N ILE A 70 9.02 -6.52 11.94
CA ILE A 70 8.69 -6.22 10.54
C ILE A 70 8.51 -4.70 10.35
N ALA A 71 7.78 -4.03 11.24
CA ALA A 71 7.60 -2.58 11.19
C ALA A 71 8.93 -1.83 11.24
N THR A 72 9.82 -2.22 12.14
CA THR A 72 11.17 -1.65 12.24
C THR A 72 11.96 -1.81 10.94
N GLY A 73 11.90 -2.99 10.30
CA GLY A 73 12.57 -3.23 9.03
C GLY A 73 11.98 -2.45 7.86
N ILE A 74 10.65 -2.35 7.79
CA ILE A 74 9.95 -1.53 6.79
C ILE A 74 10.33 -0.06 6.97
N ARG A 75 10.33 0.45 8.20
CA ARG A 75 10.74 1.83 8.50
C ARG A 75 12.19 2.09 8.06
N ALA A 76 13.12 1.24 8.45
CA ALA A 76 14.53 1.40 8.09
C ALA A 76 14.73 1.45 6.56
N TRP A 77 13.99 0.62 5.81
CA TRP A 77 13.98 0.67 4.35
C TRP A 77 13.40 1.98 3.83
N ALA A 78 12.29 2.43 4.38
CA ALA A 78 11.62 3.66 3.95
C ALA A 78 12.49 4.91 4.26
N GLU A 79 13.06 4.99 5.46
CA GLU A 79 13.97 6.07 5.87
C GLU A 79 15.21 6.13 4.97
N ALA A 80 15.77 4.99 4.59
CA ALA A 80 16.91 4.92 3.65
C ALA A 80 16.57 5.48 2.26
N LYS A 81 15.27 5.58 1.92
CA LYS A 81 14.74 6.21 0.70
C LYS A 81 14.25 7.65 0.91
N GLY A 82 14.45 8.21 2.12
CA GLY A 82 14.06 9.58 2.45
C GLY A 82 12.59 9.75 2.82
N VAL A 83 11.90 8.68 3.20
CA VAL A 83 10.50 8.71 3.67
C VAL A 83 10.47 9.13 5.13
N THR A 84 9.55 10.02 5.48
CA THR A 84 9.33 10.53 6.84
C THR A 84 7.93 10.26 7.37
N HIS A 85 7.02 9.86 6.50
CA HIS A 85 5.60 9.63 6.80
C HIS A 85 5.15 8.29 6.26
N PHE A 86 4.11 7.74 6.86
CA PHE A 86 3.44 6.55 6.37
C PHE A 86 1.94 6.76 6.31
N THR A 87 1.25 5.93 5.54
CA THR A 87 -0.19 5.92 5.46
C THR A 87 -0.71 4.50 5.39
N HIS A 88 -1.83 4.23 6.06
CA HIS A 88 -2.67 3.11 5.73
C HIS A 88 -3.46 3.45 4.47
N TRP A 89 -3.16 2.74 3.40
CA TRP A 89 -3.71 2.95 2.07
C TRP A 89 -4.81 1.92 1.80
N PHE A 90 -6.03 2.38 1.53
CA PHE A 90 -7.21 1.53 1.39
C PHE A 90 -8.23 2.09 0.41
N GLN A 91 -9.15 1.25 -0.04
CA GLN A 91 -10.17 1.56 -1.03
C GLN A 91 -11.56 1.47 -0.40
N PRO A 92 -12.08 2.55 0.19
CA PRO A 92 -13.40 2.55 0.83
C PRO A 92 -14.53 2.44 -0.18
N LEU A 93 -15.72 1.98 0.27
CA LEU A 93 -16.93 1.90 -0.55
C LEU A 93 -17.42 3.27 -1.06
N THR A 94 -16.91 4.37 -0.53
CA THR A 94 -17.14 5.73 -1.01
C THR A 94 -16.51 6.05 -2.38
N GLY A 95 -15.76 5.11 -2.95
CA GLY A 95 -15.39 5.06 -4.36
C GLY A 95 -14.00 5.56 -4.73
N THR A 96 -13.30 6.27 -3.86
CA THR A 96 -11.93 6.75 -4.12
C THR A 96 -10.96 6.24 -3.07
N THR A 97 -9.68 6.12 -3.44
CA THR A 97 -8.63 5.72 -2.50
C THR A 97 -8.57 6.66 -1.31
N ALA A 98 -8.42 6.11 -0.12
CA ALA A 98 -8.28 6.84 1.13
C ALA A 98 -6.94 6.53 1.79
N GLU A 99 -6.47 7.46 2.61
CA GLU A 99 -5.16 7.42 3.22
C GLU A 99 -5.21 7.95 4.65
N LYS A 100 -4.88 7.10 5.62
CA LYS A 100 -4.69 7.51 7.01
C LYS A 100 -3.21 7.84 7.22
N HIS A 101 -2.87 9.10 6.99
CA HIS A 101 -1.50 9.60 7.12
C HIS A 101 -1.06 9.75 8.56
N ASP A 102 0.23 9.44 8.79
CA ASP A 102 0.91 9.69 10.06
C ASP A 102 2.42 9.89 9.80
N SER A 103 3.15 10.43 10.77
CA SER A 103 4.59 10.58 10.68
C SER A 103 5.31 9.49 11.46
N PHE A 104 6.57 9.22 11.11
CA PHE A 104 7.47 8.40 11.95
C PHE A 104 7.95 9.18 13.17
N PHE A 105 7.03 9.76 13.92
CA PHE A 105 7.36 10.71 14.97
C PHE A 105 6.48 10.46 16.20
N THR A 106 7.13 10.28 17.35
CA THR A 106 6.46 10.19 18.65
C THR A 106 7.11 11.14 19.63
N LEU A 107 6.28 12.00 20.26
CA LEU A 107 6.72 12.93 21.28
C LEU A 107 6.78 12.20 22.64
N LYS A 108 7.93 12.29 23.30
CA LYS A 108 8.12 11.77 24.66
C LYS A 108 7.64 12.76 25.73
N SER A 109 7.40 12.25 26.92
CA SER A 109 6.96 13.06 28.08
C SER A 109 7.99 14.10 28.53
N ASP A 110 9.27 13.94 28.20
CA ASP A 110 10.34 14.89 28.49
C ASP A 110 10.49 15.99 27.42
N GLY A 111 9.58 16.03 26.42
CA GLY A 111 9.59 17.00 25.33
C GLY A 111 10.57 16.67 24.19
N THR A 112 11.28 15.56 24.26
CA THR A 112 12.09 15.06 23.14
C THR A 112 11.22 14.23 22.18
N ALA A 113 11.70 14.08 20.95
CA ALA A 113 11.04 13.26 19.94
C ALA A 113 11.85 12.04 19.59
N ILE A 114 11.18 10.97 19.21
CA ILE A 114 11.79 9.80 18.61
C ILE A 114 11.10 9.49 17.28
N GLU A 115 11.84 8.90 16.37
CA GLU A 115 11.28 8.27 15.20
C GLU A 115 10.78 6.88 15.57
N GLU A 116 9.48 6.64 15.36
CA GLU A 116 8.84 5.39 15.74
C GLU A 116 7.85 4.95 14.67
N PHE A 117 7.85 3.68 14.37
CA PHE A 117 6.82 2.96 13.62
C PHE A 117 6.79 1.55 14.18
N ASP A 118 5.84 1.30 15.03
CA ASP A 118 5.73 0.03 15.75
C ASP A 118 4.79 -0.98 15.05
N GLY A 119 4.72 -2.17 15.62
CA GLY A 119 3.85 -3.22 15.09
C GLY A 119 2.37 -2.90 15.21
N ALA A 120 1.95 -2.08 16.17
CA ALA A 120 0.55 -1.67 16.31
C ALA A 120 0.18 -0.70 15.17
N ALA A 121 1.02 0.30 14.91
CA ALA A 121 0.84 1.24 13.80
C ALA A 121 0.87 0.54 12.42
N LEU A 122 1.69 -0.52 12.27
CA LEU A 122 1.68 -1.33 11.06
C LEU A 122 0.39 -2.13 10.90
N ILE A 123 -0.07 -2.80 11.97
CA ILE A 123 -1.18 -3.75 11.87
C ILE A 123 -2.51 -3.04 11.71
N GLN A 124 -2.75 -1.97 12.45
CA GLN A 124 -4.08 -1.37 12.55
C GLN A 124 -4.02 0.12 12.82
N GLN A 125 -4.90 0.85 12.13
CA GLN A 125 -5.21 2.25 12.46
C GLN A 125 -6.72 2.48 12.43
N GLU A 126 -7.15 3.61 12.94
CA GLU A 126 -8.55 4.01 13.03
C GLU A 126 -8.76 5.31 12.23
N PRO A 127 -9.09 5.20 10.91
CA PRO A 127 -9.33 6.37 10.08
C PRO A 127 -10.67 7.03 10.45
N ASP A 128 -10.74 8.33 10.22
CA ASP A 128 -11.97 9.12 10.28
C ASP A 128 -12.24 9.79 8.92
N ALA A 129 -13.24 10.70 8.89
CA ALA A 129 -13.62 11.39 7.66
C ALA A 129 -12.47 12.19 7.02
N SER A 130 -11.47 12.61 7.78
CA SER A 130 -10.32 13.36 7.27
C SER A 130 -9.39 12.52 6.39
N SER A 131 -9.47 11.19 6.51
CA SER A 131 -8.71 10.24 5.69
C SER A 131 -9.29 10.02 4.30
N PHE A 132 -10.48 10.55 4.01
CA PHE A 132 -11.18 10.37 2.73
C PHE A 132 -11.03 11.63 1.87
N PRO A 133 -10.78 11.51 0.56
CA PRO A 133 -10.61 12.65 -0.34
C PRO A 133 -11.80 13.62 -0.36
N ASN A 134 -13.02 13.11 -0.13
CA ASN A 134 -14.26 13.90 -0.09
C ASN A 134 -14.74 14.19 1.32
N GLY A 135 -13.91 14.00 2.34
CA GLY A 135 -14.27 14.20 3.74
C GLY A 135 -15.34 13.25 4.29
N GLY A 136 -15.58 12.12 3.63
CA GLY A 136 -16.57 11.14 4.05
C GLY A 136 -18.03 11.61 3.97
N LEU A 137 -18.32 12.61 3.16
CA LEU A 137 -19.62 13.29 3.08
C LEU A 137 -20.81 12.40 2.69
N ARG A 138 -20.59 11.23 2.10
CA ARG A 138 -21.65 10.38 1.57
C ARG A 138 -22.28 9.43 2.59
N ALA A 139 -21.47 8.92 3.50
CA ALA A 139 -21.94 7.92 4.46
C ALA A 139 -21.08 7.98 5.71
N THR A 140 -21.54 8.68 6.73
CA THR A 140 -20.79 8.86 7.99
C THR A 140 -20.44 7.55 8.69
N PHE A 141 -21.25 6.50 8.52
CA PHE A 141 -20.94 5.16 9.06
C PHE A 141 -19.78 4.48 8.32
N GLU A 142 -19.52 4.82 7.05
CA GLU A 142 -18.37 4.33 6.28
C GLU A 142 -17.10 5.16 6.53
N ALA A 143 -17.22 6.34 7.17
CA ALA A 143 -16.10 7.22 7.43
C ALA A 143 -15.27 6.82 8.67
N ARG A 144 -15.70 5.81 9.42
CA ARG A 144 -15.03 5.34 10.64
C ARG A 144 -15.00 3.82 10.70
N GLY A 145 -13.88 3.30 11.18
CA GLY A 145 -13.66 1.88 11.33
C GLY A 145 -12.19 1.60 11.59
N TYR A 146 -11.79 0.38 11.34
CA TYR A 146 -10.41 -0.05 11.46
C TYR A 146 -9.83 -0.37 10.10
N THR A 147 -8.64 0.14 9.82
CA THR A 147 -7.79 -0.45 8.79
C THR A 147 -7.03 -1.63 9.39
N ALA A 148 -6.81 -2.66 8.60
CA ALA A 148 -5.98 -3.78 9.00
C ALA A 148 -5.01 -4.14 7.88
N TRP A 149 -3.72 -4.21 8.23
CA TRP A 149 -2.67 -4.53 7.28
C TRP A 149 -2.93 -5.86 6.56
N ASP A 150 -2.72 -5.86 5.25
CA ASP A 150 -2.72 -7.06 4.41
C ASP A 150 -1.29 -7.46 4.04
N PRO A 151 -0.69 -8.44 4.72
CA PRO A 151 0.68 -8.87 4.42
C PRO A 151 0.87 -9.46 3.02
N SER A 152 -0.20 -9.85 2.34
CA SER A 152 -0.13 -10.36 0.96
C SER A 152 0.12 -9.27 -0.08
N SER A 153 -0.10 -8.01 0.29
CA SER A 153 0.16 -6.84 -0.53
C SER A 153 1.39 -6.10 0.02
N PRO A 154 2.46 -5.99 -0.75
CA PRO A 154 3.69 -5.38 -0.26
C PRO A 154 3.50 -3.88 -0.01
N PRO A 155 4.07 -3.31 1.07
CA PRO A 155 4.20 -1.88 1.23
C PRO A 155 5.00 -1.26 0.08
N PHE A 156 4.68 -0.01 -0.25
CA PHE A 156 5.33 0.70 -1.34
C PHE A 156 5.47 2.19 -1.02
N ILE A 157 6.37 2.87 -1.74
CA ILE A 157 6.61 4.30 -1.57
C ILE A 157 5.97 5.04 -2.74
N ILE A 158 5.19 6.07 -2.43
CA ILE A 158 4.71 7.07 -3.38
C ILE A 158 5.54 8.34 -3.25
N GLU A 159 5.90 8.92 -4.38
CA GLU A 159 6.52 10.24 -4.48
C GLU A 159 5.51 11.20 -5.11
N ILE A 160 5.13 12.25 -4.38
CA ILE A 160 4.22 13.28 -4.87
C ILE A 160 4.84 14.65 -4.55
N GLY A 161 5.12 15.43 -5.59
CA GLY A 161 5.83 16.70 -5.42
C GLY A 161 7.21 16.50 -4.75
N ASN A 162 7.40 17.12 -3.59
CA ASN A 162 8.66 17.03 -2.83
C ASN A 162 8.60 15.96 -1.73
N GLY A 163 7.47 15.26 -1.57
CA GLY A 163 7.24 14.35 -0.46
C GLY A 163 7.31 12.89 -0.88
N LYS A 164 7.77 12.05 0.07
CA LYS A 164 7.74 10.59 -0.05
C LYS A 164 6.96 10.01 1.11
N THR A 165 6.01 9.15 0.80
CA THR A 165 5.16 8.51 1.81
C THR A 165 5.21 6.99 1.65
N LEU A 166 5.40 6.29 2.75
CA LEU A 166 5.26 4.84 2.82
C LEU A 166 3.77 4.48 2.86
N CYS A 167 3.31 3.75 1.86
CA CYS A 167 1.95 3.24 1.78
C CYS A 167 1.88 1.80 2.27
N ILE A 168 1.03 1.55 3.26
CA ILE A 168 0.74 0.23 3.81
C ILE A 168 -0.63 -0.22 3.27
N PRO A 169 -0.70 -1.20 2.36
CA PRO A 169 -1.97 -1.70 1.85
C PRO A 169 -2.79 -2.37 2.94
N THR A 170 -4.03 -1.94 3.13
CA THR A 170 -4.91 -2.41 4.19
C THR A 170 -6.29 -2.76 3.66
N ILE A 171 -7.04 -3.54 4.43
CA ILE A 171 -8.48 -3.62 4.37
C ILE A 171 -9.08 -2.57 5.29
N PHE A 172 -10.36 -2.24 5.08
CA PHE A 172 -11.11 -1.31 5.92
C PHE A 172 -12.41 -1.97 6.38
N ILE A 173 -12.60 -2.03 7.68
CA ILE A 173 -13.74 -2.70 8.33
C ILE A 173 -14.40 -1.78 9.35
N SER A 174 -15.73 -1.91 9.53
CA SER A 174 -16.47 -1.16 10.56
C SER A 174 -16.11 -1.63 11.97
N TYR A 175 -16.52 -0.88 12.98
CA TYR A 175 -16.39 -1.28 14.39
C TYR A 175 -17.13 -2.56 14.73
N THR A 176 -18.13 -2.93 13.96
CA THR A 176 -18.95 -4.16 14.13
C THR A 176 -18.49 -5.29 13.22
N GLY A 177 -17.48 -5.05 12.36
CA GLY A 177 -16.81 -6.08 11.56
C GLY A 177 -17.32 -6.22 10.12
N GLU A 178 -18.21 -5.34 9.65
CA GLU A 178 -18.63 -5.31 8.26
C GLU A 178 -17.49 -4.74 7.37
N SER A 179 -17.41 -5.25 6.17
CA SER A 179 -16.49 -4.70 5.18
C SER A 179 -16.92 -3.32 4.72
N LEU A 180 -16.03 -2.34 4.85
CA LEU A 180 -16.22 -0.99 4.34
C LEU A 180 -15.38 -0.70 3.09
N ASP A 181 -14.77 -1.73 2.50
CA ASP A 181 -13.96 -1.66 1.31
C ASP A 181 -14.25 -2.80 0.33
N TYR A 182 -13.61 -2.76 -0.84
CA TYR A 182 -13.71 -3.81 -1.86
C TYR A 182 -12.67 -4.92 -1.67
N LYS A 183 -11.59 -4.67 -0.95
CA LYS A 183 -10.48 -5.61 -0.78
C LYS A 183 -10.83 -6.75 0.18
N ALA A 184 -11.51 -6.47 1.29
CA ALA A 184 -11.89 -7.51 2.24
C ALA A 184 -12.85 -8.56 1.64
N PRO A 185 -13.91 -8.21 0.89
CA PRO A 185 -14.70 -9.17 0.14
C PRO A 185 -13.90 -9.97 -0.87
N LEU A 186 -13.00 -9.32 -1.62
CA LEU A 186 -12.13 -9.98 -2.60
C LEU A 186 -11.23 -11.04 -1.92
N MET A 187 -10.62 -10.70 -0.80
CA MET A 187 -9.78 -11.63 -0.03
C MET A 187 -10.58 -12.85 0.47
N LYS A 188 -11.81 -12.62 0.98
CA LYS A 188 -12.72 -13.70 1.39
C LYS A 188 -13.11 -14.60 0.20
N ALA A 189 -13.45 -14.01 -0.93
CA ALA A 189 -13.80 -14.74 -2.15
C ALA A 189 -12.62 -15.58 -2.66
N THR A 190 -11.42 -15.02 -2.67
CA THR A 190 -10.19 -15.71 -3.07
C THR A 190 -9.90 -16.90 -2.14
N GLU A 191 -10.06 -16.74 -0.84
CA GLU A 191 -9.88 -17.82 0.12
C GLU A 191 -10.92 -18.93 -0.04
N ALA A 192 -12.19 -18.58 -0.26
CA ALA A 192 -13.25 -19.56 -0.53
C ALA A 192 -12.97 -20.35 -1.82
N LEU A 193 -12.54 -19.65 -2.87
CA LEU A 193 -12.14 -20.27 -4.14
C LEU A 193 -10.95 -21.21 -3.96
N ASN A 194 -9.91 -20.76 -3.25
CA ASN A 194 -8.75 -21.56 -2.94
C ASN A 194 -9.13 -22.89 -2.25
N LYS A 195 -9.96 -22.84 -1.22
CA LYS A 195 -10.44 -24.05 -0.52
C LYS A 195 -11.17 -25.02 -1.44
N ALA A 196 -12.11 -24.51 -2.23
CA ALA A 196 -12.87 -25.33 -3.15
C ALA A 196 -11.97 -25.95 -4.23
N ALA A 197 -11.11 -25.14 -4.84
CA ALA A 197 -10.21 -25.58 -5.91
C ALA A 197 -9.17 -26.60 -5.42
N VAL A 198 -8.57 -26.39 -4.23
CA VAL A 198 -7.65 -27.37 -3.62
C VAL A 198 -8.36 -28.69 -3.39
N THR A 199 -9.60 -28.70 -2.93
CA THR A 199 -10.39 -29.92 -2.74
C THR A 199 -10.55 -30.70 -4.04
N VAL A 200 -10.84 -30.01 -5.15
CA VAL A 200 -10.96 -30.62 -6.48
C VAL A 200 -9.61 -31.10 -6.99
N CYS A 201 -8.56 -30.28 -6.90
CA CYS A 201 -7.23 -30.64 -7.34
C CYS A 201 -6.67 -31.86 -6.62
N ASN A 202 -6.99 -32.03 -5.34
CA ASN A 202 -6.54 -33.17 -4.53
C ASN A 202 -7.18 -34.51 -4.94
N LEU A 203 -8.19 -34.50 -5.81
CA LEU A 203 -8.66 -35.74 -6.47
C LEU A 203 -7.65 -36.26 -7.50
N PHE A 204 -6.81 -35.39 -8.03
CA PHE A 204 -5.82 -35.68 -9.07
C PHE A 204 -4.40 -35.69 -8.53
N ASP A 205 -4.04 -34.71 -7.70
CA ASP A 205 -2.73 -34.58 -7.04
C ASP A 205 -2.89 -34.12 -5.58
N LYS A 206 -2.62 -35.02 -4.65
CA LYS A 206 -2.74 -34.79 -3.20
C LYS A 206 -1.72 -33.81 -2.62
N ASN A 207 -0.72 -33.39 -3.41
CA ASN A 207 0.30 -32.45 -2.98
C ASN A 207 -0.09 -30.98 -3.21
N VAL A 208 -1.22 -30.72 -3.86
CA VAL A 208 -1.72 -29.35 -4.07
C VAL A 208 -2.21 -28.79 -2.74
N THR A 209 -1.54 -27.73 -2.27
CA THR A 209 -1.85 -27.05 -1.01
C THR A 209 -2.47 -25.69 -1.20
N LYS A 210 -2.33 -25.08 -2.39
CA LYS A 210 -2.87 -23.77 -2.71
C LYS A 210 -3.19 -23.66 -4.20
N VAL A 211 -4.32 -23.02 -4.49
CA VAL A 211 -4.71 -22.61 -5.84
C VAL A 211 -4.96 -21.10 -5.82
N THR A 212 -4.34 -20.39 -6.74
CA THR A 212 -4.44 -18.93 -6.83
C THR A 212 -5.10 -18.56 -8.15
N PRO A 213 -6.17 -17.74 -8.15
CA PRO A 213 -6.71 -17.18 -9.37
C PRO A 213 -5.68 -16.24 -10.01
N THR A 214 -5.61 -16.25 -11.32
CA THR A 214 -4.78 -15.31 -12.08
C THR A 214 -5.69 -14.27 -12.73
N LEU A 215 -5.18 -13.05 -12.84
CA LEU A 215 -5.85 -11.92 -13.45
C LEU A 215 -5.02 -11.45 -14.65
N GLY A 216 -5.68 -11.22 -15.77
CA GLY A 216 -5.10 -10.50 -16.90
C GLY A 216 -5.26 -8.99 -16.67
N TRP A 217 -4.22 -8.22 -16.88
CA TRP A 217 -4.27 -6.78 -16.84
C TRP A 217 -4.77 -6.23 -18.15
N GLU A 218 -5.70 -5.28 -18.08
CA GLU A 218 -6.04 -4.40 -19.18
C GLU A 218 -5.46 -3.03 -18.86
N GLN A 219 -4.79 -2.43 -19.85
CA GLN A 219 -4.17 -1.11 -19.71
C GLN A 219 -4.84 -0.14 -20.65
N GLU A 220 -5.37 0.94 -20.10
CA GLU A 220 -5.78 2.12 -20.84
C GLU A 220 -4.77 3.23 -20.61
N TYR A 221 -4.28 3.85 -21.68
CA TYR A 221 -3.34 4.96 -21.57
C TYR A 221 -3.54 5.98 -22.69
N PHE A 222 -3.17 7.19 -22.37
CA PHE A 222 -3.15 8.30 -23.30
C PHE A 222 -1.70 8.69 -23.60
N VAL A 223 -1.48 9.11 -24.83
CA VAL A 223 -0.21 9.76 -25.16
C VAL A 223 -0.33 11.24 -24.79
N ILE A 224 0.48 11.67 -23.88
CA ILE A 224 0.58 13.08 -23.47
C ILE A 224 2.02 13.55 -23.64
N ASP A 225 2.17 14.86 -23.77
CA ASP A 225 3.51 15.48 -23.79
C ASP A 225 4.18 15.28 -22.42
N GLU A 226 5.42 14.82 -22.40
CA GLU A 226 6.16 14.53 -21.18
C GLU A 226 6.27 15.76 -20.27
N ALA A 227 6.34 16.97 -20.84
CA ALA A 227 6.33 18.22 -20.10
C ALA A 227 5.02 18.47 -19.29
N LEU A 228 3.97 17.69 -19.53
CA LEU A 228 2.68 17.79 -18.84
C LEU A 228 2.51 16.75 -17.72
N VAL A 229 3.52 15.93 -17.46
CA VAL A 229 3.46 14.83 -16.49
C VAL A 229 3.81 15.27 -15.06
N ASN A 230 4.16 16.51 -14.82
CA ASN A 230 4.53 17.05 -13.49
C ASN A 230 3.31 17.50 -12.68
#